data_9969df45d1e4dfe7e0f8008b57d7d72c
#
_entry.id   9969df45d1e4dfe7e0f8008b57d7d72c
#
_cell.length_a   1.000
_cell.length_b   1.000
_cell.length_c   1.000
_cell.angle_alpha   90.00
_cell.angle_beta   90.00
_cell.angle_gamma   90.00
#
_symmetry.space_group_name_H-M   'P 1'
#
loop_
_entity.id
_entity.type
_entity.pdbx_description
1 polymer ?
#
loop_
_entity_poly.entity_id
_entity_poly.type
_entity_poly.pdbx_seq_one_letter_code
_entity_poly.pdbx_strand_id
1 'polypeptide(L)'
;MAEQFSNFHTHTCLCDGKDRPEDLVQEALRLGCPALGFSGHAYAPYDGDYCMSPAGTEEYKAEIRRLQEKYAGQIRIYLGIEQDFYSPASTEGYDYVIGSVHYLHKDGEYLPVDASRAAQEQAVRQHYGGDWYAFT
;
A
#
# COMPACT_ATOMS: atom_id res chain seq x y z
N MET A 1 -14.81 -28.30 -5.86
CA MET A 1 -14.65 -27.32 -4.77
C MET A 1 -14.27 -26.01 -5.45
N ALA A 2 -14.96 -24.90 -5.16
CA ALA A 2 -14.50 -23.61 -5.65
C ALA A 2 -13.14 -23.31 -5.02
N GLU A 3 -12.18 -22.87 -5.80
CA GLU A 3 -10.91 -22.40 -5.28
C GLU A 3 -11.18 -21.19 -4.39
N GLN A 4 -10.84 -21.29 -3.11
CA GLN A 4 -10.90 -20.16 -2.18
C GLN A 4 -9.60 -19.39 -2.30
N PHE A 5 -9.70 -18.09 -2.59
CA PHE A 5 -8.57 -17.19 -2.64
C PHE A 5 -8.64 -16.17 -1.50
N SER A 6 -7.48 -15.72 -1.06
CA SER A 6 -7.33 -14.61 -0.12
C SER A 6 -6.54 -13.50 -0.81
N ASN A 7 -6.80 -12.26 -0.44
CA ASN A 7 -6.04 -11.11 -0.94
C ASN A 7 -5.44 -10.36 0.24
N PHE A 8 -4.12 -10.12 0.18
CA PHE A 8 -3.35 -9.41 1.22
C PHE A 8 -2.71 -8.11 0.68
N HIS A 9 -3.06 -7.71 -0.55
CA HIS A 9 -2.58 -6.46 -1.12
C HIS A 9 -3.78 -5.66 -1.63
N THR A 10 -4.41 -4.90 -0.71
CA THR A 10 -5.58 -4.08 -1.01
C THR A 10 -5.44 -2.67 -0.47
N HIS A 11 -5.86 -1.71 -1.28
CA HIS A 11 -5.86 -0.28 -0.97
C HIS A 11 -7.29 0.23 -0.81
N THR A 12 -7.46 1.31 -0.07
CA THR A 12 -8.76 1.88 0.24
C THR A 12 -8.76 3.39 0.03
N CYS A 13 -9.92 4.02 0.12
CA CYS A 13 -10.04 5.48 0.08
C CYS A 13 -9.32 6.23 1.21
N LEU A 14 -8.69 5.51 2.14
CA LEU A 14 -7.83 6.09 3.18
C LEU A 14 -6.41 6.37 2.67
N CYS A 15 -6.03 5.80 1.53
CA CYS A 15 -4.82 6.13 0.77
C CYS A 15 -5.20 6.44 -0.70
N ASP A 16 -4.78 5.66 -1.65
CA ASP A 16 -4.99 5.87 -3.09
C ASP A 16 -6.06 4.96 -3.71
N GLY A 17 -6.66 4.06 -2.93
CA GLY A 17 -7.78 3.23 -3.36
C GLY A 17 -9.09 4.01 -3.47
N LYS A 18 -10.12 3.38 -4.03
CA LYS A 18 -11.42 4.01 -4.28
C LYS A 18 -12.47 3.67 -3.25
N ASP A 19 -12.47 2.42 -2.77
CA ASP A 19 -13.53 1.88 -1.96
C ASP A 19 -13.23 2.03 -0.47
N ARG A 20 -14.28 2.10 0.34
CA ARG A 20 -14.12 2.11 1.79
C ARG A 20 -13.69 0.72 2.28
N PRO A 21 -12.93 0.62 3.38
CA PRO A 21 -12.49 -0.67 3.93
C PRO A 21 -13.65 -1.66 4.14
N GLU A 22 -14.78 -1.20 4.64
CA GLU A 22 -15.93 -2.06 4.90
C GLU A 22 -16.59 -2.60 3.63
N ASP A 23 -16.62 -1.83 2.53
CA ASP A 23 -17.16 -2.26 1.25
C ASP A 23 -16.33 -3.43 0.68
N LEU A 24 -15.00 -3.38 0.85
CA LEU A 24 -14.10 -4.48 0.47
C LEU A 24 -14.32 -5.74 1.31
N VAL A 25 -14.58 -5.59 2.61
CA VAL A 25 -14.93 -6.73 3.48
C VAL A 25 -16.21 -7.40 3.03
N GLN A 26 -17.24 -6.60 2.73
CA GLN A 26 -18.54 -7.13 2.26
C GLN A 26 -18.39 -7.85 0.92
N GLU A 27 -17.60 -7.31 0.00
CA GLU A 27 -17.35 -7.96 -1.28
C GLU A 27 -16.52 -9.25 -1.11
N ALA A 28 -15.52 -9.26 -0.24
CA ALA A 28 -14.75 -10.46 0.09
C ALA A 28 -15.65 -11.56 0.67
N LEU A 29 -16.56 -11.21 1.56
CA LEU A 29 -17.57 -12.16 2.09
C LEU A 29 -18.49 -12.69 0.98
N ARG A 30 -18.97 -11.82 0.10
CA ARG A 30 -19.83 -12.20 -1.04
C ARG A 30 -19.11 -13.20 -1.98
N LEU A 31 -17.80 -13.03 -2.16
CA LEU A 31 -16.95 -13.90 -2.97
C LEU A 31 -16.50 -15.18 -2.23
N GLY A 32 -16.83 -15.33 -0.95
CA GLY A 32 -16.43 -16.49 -0.15
C GLY A 32 -14.94 -16.50 0.19
N CYS A 33 -14.26 -15.35 0.22
CA CYS A 33 -12.87 -15.23 0.62
C CYS A 33 -12.71 -15.58 2.10
N PRO A 34 -11.80 -16.48 2.48
CA PRO A 34 -11.59 -16.85 3.88
C PRO A 34 -10.77 -15.79 4.65
N ALA A 35 -10.05 -14.93 3.95
CA ALA A 35 -9.24 -13.89 4.54
C ALA A 35 -9.06 -12.68 3.60
N LEU A 36 -8.99 -11.49 4.20
CA LEU A 36 -8.68 -10.22 3.53
C LEU A 36 -7.64 -9.47 4.35
N GLY A 37 -6.58 -9.01 3.69
CA GLY A 37 -5.57 -8.14 4.28
C GLY A 37 -5.62 -6.75 3.65
N PHE A 38 -5.52 -5.72 4.47
CA PHE A 38 -5.39 -4.33 4.03
C PHE A 38 -3.93 -3.92 4.05
N SER A 39 -3.47 -3.23 3.03
CA SER A 39 -2.07 -2.82 2.86
C SER A 39 -1.96 -1.40 2.29
N GLY A 40 -2.66 -0.44 2.90
CA GLY A 40 -2.57 0.96 2.48
C GLY A 40 -1.13 1.47 2.51
N HIS A 41 -0.82 2.50 1.70
CA HIS A 41 0.53 3.09 1.63
C HIS A 41 0.92 3.78 2.93
N ALA A 42 2.07 3.40 3.48
CA ALA A 42 2.68 4.05 4.64
C ALA A 42 3.05 5.51 4.31
N TYR A 43 3.05 6.36 5.34
CA TYR A 43 3.46 7.75 5.18
C TYR A 43 4.86 7.87 4.55
N ALA A 44 4.94 8.67 3.49
CA ALA A 44 6.17 9.04 2.81
C ALA A 44 6.16 10.55 2.53
N PRO A 45 7.03 11.36 3.14
CA PRO A 45 6.97 12.83 3.04
C PRO A 45 7.23 13.36 1.63
N TYR A 46 7.79 12.54 0.75
CA TYR A 46 8.04 12.84 -0.66
C TYR A 46 6.88 12.43 -1.60
N ASP A 47 5.84 11.80 -1.05
CA ASP A 47 4.70 11.27 -1.80
C ASP A 47 3.39 11.65 -1.08
N GLY A 48 2.92 12.86 -1.31
CA GLY A 48 1.71 13.39 -0.67
C GLY A 48 0.40 12.95 -1.30
N ASP A 49 0.44 12.36 -2.50
CA ASP A 49 -0.77 12.08 -3.28
C ASP A 49 -1.30 10.66 -3.04
N TYR A 50 -0.43 9.71 -2.71
CA TYR A 50 -0.79 8.28 -2.59
C TYR A 50 -0.78 7.78 -1.14
N CYS A 51 0.13 8.27 -0.32
CA CYS A 51 0.32 7.76 1.03
C CYS A 51 -0.65 8.37 2.06
N MET A 52 -0.87 7.63 3.13
CA MET A 52 -1.58 8.16 4.30
C MET A 52 -0.72 9.20 5.03
N SER A 53 -1.35 10.25 5.54
CA SER A 53 -0.70 11.12 6.53
C SER A 53 -0.51 10.38 7.86
N PRO A 54 0.33 10.88 8.79
CA PRO A 54 0.43 10.29 10.12
C PRO A 54 -0.92 10.18 10.86
N ALA A 55 -1.77 11.21 10.75
CA ALA A 55 -3.13 11.16 11.32
C ALA A 55 -4.02 10.14 10.58
N GLY A 56 -3.97 10.11 9.26
CA GLY A 56 -4.69 9.13 8.44
C GLY A 56 -4.25 7.69 8.71
N THR A 57 -2.99 7.47 9.07
CA THR A 57 -2.50 6.16 9.49
C THR A 57 -3.18 5.67 10.76
N GLU A 58 -3.40 6.55 11.74
CA GLU A 58 -4.12 6.19 12.97
C GLU A 58 -5.61 5.92 12.71
N GLU A 59 -6.24 6.70 11.84
CA GLU A 59 -7.62 6.45 11.38
C GLU A 59 -7.73 5.09 10.67
N TYR A 60 -6.79 4.79 9.80
CA TYR A 60 -6.69 3.51 9.08
C TYR A 60 -6.58 2.33 10.06
N LYS A 61 -5.64 2.39 11.01
CA LYS A 61 -5.47 1.34 12.02
C LYS A 61 -6.75 1.14 12.83
N ALA A 62 -7.36 2.22 13.30
CA ALA A 62 -8.59 2.16 14.10
C ALA A 62 -9.73 1.52 13.29
N GLU A 63 -9.90 1.91 12.03
CA GLU A 63 -10.97 1.37 11.17
C GLU A 63 -10.77 -0.12 10.90
N ILE A 64 -9.56 -0.56 10.54
CA ILE A 64 -9.32 -1.97 10.27
C ILE A 64 -9.49 -2.82 11.54
N ARG A 65 -9.05 -2.34 12.71
CA ARG A 65 -9.28 -3.03 13.99
C ARG A 65 -10.78 -3.13 14.31
N ARG A 66 -11.54 -2.06 14.07
CA ARG A 66 -13.02 -2.09 14.21
C ARG A 66 -13.65 -3.17 13.29
N LEU A 67 -13.18 -3.29 12.06
CA LEU A 67 -13.68 -4.30 11.12
C LEU A 67 -13.30 -5.71 11.54
N GLN A 68 -12.10 -5.92 12.08
CA GLN A 68 -11.69 -7.22 12.66
C GLN A 68 -12.67 -7.68 13.75
N GLU A 69 -13.06 -6.77 14.64
CA GLU A 69 -14.04 -7.07 15.71
C GLU A 69 -15.44 -7.31 15.13
N LYS A 70 -15.90 -6.42 14.24
CA LYS A 70 -17.26 -6.49 13.66
C LYS A 70 -17.51 -7.78 12.88
N TYR A 71 -16.52 -8.24 12.13
CA TYR A 71 -16.64 -9.40 11.26
C TYR A 71 -15.98 -10.67 11.83
N ALA A 72 -15.66 -10.67 13.12
CA ALA A 72 -15.10 -11.83 13.82
C ALA A 72 -15.97 -13.07 13.60
N GLY A 73 -15.33 -14.18 13.23
CA GLY A 73 -16.02 -15.45 12.93
C GLY A 73 -16.64 -15.55 11.53
N GLN A 74 -16.69 -14.46 10.76
CA GLN A 74 -17.20 -14.47 9.38
C GLN A 74 -16.06 -14.49 8.35
N ILE A 75 -15.05 -13.66 8.55
CA ILE A 75 -13.86 -13.56 7.70
C ILE A 75 -12.65 -13.16 8.56
N ARG A 76 -11.47 -13.66 8.22
CA ARG A 76 -10.24 -13.19 8.86
C ARG A 76 -9.76 -11.91 8.18
N ILE A 77 -9.68 -10.83 8.95
CA ILE A 77 -9.19 -9.54 8.47
C ILE A 77 -7.80 -9.29 9.06
N TYR A 78 -6.87 -8.81 8.26
CA TYR A 78 -5.50 -8.50 8.68
C TYR A 78 -5.20 -7.03 8.42
N LEU A 79 -4.64 -6.38 9.42
CA LEU A 79 -4.11 -5.03 9.35
C LEU A 79 -2.67 -5.09 8.86
N GLY A 80 -2.45 -4.81 7.59
CA GLY A 80 -1.12 -4.68 7.00
C GLY A 80 -0.79 -3.24 6.62
N ILE A 81 0.39 -3.07 6.08
CA ILE A 81 0.90 -1.81 5.54
C ILE A 81 1.80 -2.09 4.35
N GLU A 82 1.72 -1.28 3.30
CA GLU A 82 2.72 -1.25 2.25
C GLU A 82 3.74 -0.16 2.55
N GLN A 83 4.96 -0.60 2.88
CA GLN A 83 6.05 0.25 3.32
C GLN A 83 7.01 0.51 2.16
N ASP A 84 7.07 1.74 1.66
CA ASP A 84 8.09 2.14 0.71
C ASP A 84 9.48 2.15 1.37
N PHE A 85 10.51 1.82 0.60
CA PHE A 85 11.89 1.67 1.08
C PHE A 85 12.41 2.89 1.85
N TYR A 86 12.03 4.10 1.44
CA TYR A 86 12.45 5.35 2.08
C TYR A 86 11.45 5.90 3.09
N SER A 87 10.32 5.23 3.32
CA SER A 87 9.33 5.67 4.30
C SER A 87 9.91 5.67 5.70
N PRO A 88 9.79 6.78 6.46
CA PRO A 88 10.24 6.84 7.85
C PRO A 88 9.20 6.30 8.84
N ALA A 89 8.04 5.85 8.35
CA ALA A 89 6.94 5.41 9.22
C ALA A 89 7.30 4.13 9.97
N SER A 90 6.81 4.00 11.21
CA SER A 90 6.97 2.77 11.99
C SER A 90 6.12 1.65 11.41
N THR A 91 6.66 0.44 11.42
CA THR A 91 5.94 -0.80 11.08
C THR A 91 5.34 -1.51 12.29
N GLU A 92 5.40 -0.90 13.47
CA GLU A 92 4.84 -1.50 14.69
C GLU A 92 3.31 -1.51 14.68
N GLY A 93 2.75 -2.58 15.23
CA GLY A 93 1.30 -2.73 15.42
C GLY A 93 0.54 -3.23 14.19
N TYR A 94 1.25 -3.60 13.11
CA TYR A 94 0.66 -4.27 11.95
C TYR A 94 0.77 -5.79 12.07
N ASP A 95 -0.19 -6.49 11.46
CA ASP A 95 -0.18 -7.94 11.38
C ASP A 95 0.83 -8.44 10.33
N TYR A 96 1.10 -7.64 9.29
CA TYR A 96 2.12 -7.88 8.26
C TYR A 96 2.56 -6.59 7.57
N VAL A 97 3.68 -6.66 6.89
CA VAL A 97 4.27 -5.55 6.11
C VAL A 97 4.60 -6.05 4.70
N ILE A 98 4.20 -5.29 3.69
CA ILE A 98 4.67 -5.44 2.32
C ILE A 98 5.76 -4.40 2.11
N GLY A 99 6.97 -4.83 1.79
CA GLY A 99 8.06 -3.94 1.40
C GLY A 99 7.96 -3.62 -0.09
N SER A 100 8.03 -2.34 -0.45
CA SER A 100 7.98 -1.87 -1.83
C SER A 100 9.07 -0.85 -2.13
N VAL A 101 9.36 -0.65 -3.41
CA VAL A 101 10.25 0.40 -3.91
C VAL A 101 9.50 1.16 -5.01
N HIS A 102 8.80 2.22 -4.64
CA HIS A 102 8.11 3.10 -5.58
C HIS A 102 9.00 4.26 -6.04
N TYR A 103 10.07 4.55 -5.33
CA TYR A 103 10.98 5.65 -5.61
C TYR A 103 12.43 5.21 -5.55
N LEU A 104 13.26 5.79 -6.40
CA LEU A 104 14.71 5.85 -6.24
C LEU A 104 15.09 7.22 -5.70
N HIS A 105 16.11 7.28 -4.85
CA HIS A 105 16.64 8.55 -4.36
C HIS A 105 18.01 8.81 -4.99
N LYS A 106 18.08 9.81 -5.86
CA LYS A 106 19.28 10.15 -6.62
C LYS A 106 19.46 11.65 -6.71
N ASP A 107 20.66 12.13 -6.46
CA ASP A 107 21.04 13.55 -6.57
C ASP A 107 20.13 14.50 -5.74
N GLY A 108 19.60 13.99 -4.61
CA GLY A 108 18.69 14.72 -3.73
C GLY A 108 17.22 14.70 -4.14
N GLU A 109 16.87 13.99 -5.20
CA GLU A 109 15.51 13.86 -5.71
C GLU A 109 14.95 12.46 -5.53
N TYR A 110 13.65 12.34 -5.28
CA TYR A 110 12.90 11.10 -5.29
C TYR A 110 12.29 10.89 -6.68
N LEU A 111 12.72 9.85 -7.36
CA LEU A 111 12.36 9.53 -8.73
C LEU A 111 11.34 8.38 -8.73
N PRO A 112 10.07 8.60 -9.14
CA PRO A 112 9.07 7.53 -9.16
C PRO A 112 9.42 6.49 -10.23
N VAL A 113 9.34 5.21 -9.86
CA VAL A 113 9.67 4.09 -10.77
C VAL A 113 8.45 3.55 -11.52
N ASP A 114 7.26 3.84 -11.06
CA ASP A 114 5.99 3.30 -11.58
C ASP A 114 5.01 4.36 -12.11
N ALA A 115 5.36 5.66 -12.08
CA ALA A 115 4.46 6.72 -12.48
C ALA A 115 4.12 6.69 -13.98
N SER A 116 5.13 6.65 -14.86
CA SER A 116 4.95 6.51 -16.30
C SER A 116 6.26 6.19 -17.00
N ARG A 117 6.16 5.64 -18.22
CA ARG A 117 7.33 5.43 -19.09
C ARG A 117 8.10 6.74 -19.33
N ALA A 118 7.39 7.84 -19.57
CA ALA A 118 8.00 9.14 -19.80
C ALA A 118 8.81 9.64 -18.60
N ALA A 119 8.28 9.44 -17.37
CA ALA A 119 8.99 9.77 -16.14
C ALA A 119 10.26 8.93 -15.97
N GLN A 120 10.19 7.63 -16.23
CA GLN A 120 11.36 6.74 -16.21
C GLN A 120 12.41 7.16 -17.24
N GLU A 121 12.02 7.41 -18.50
CA GLU A 121 12.94 7.86 -19.56
C GLU A 121 13.60 9.20 -19.21
N GLN A 122 12.87 10.09 -18.56
CA GLN A 122 13.42 11.35 -18.09
C GLN A 122 14.44 11.12 -16.98
N ALA A 123 14.10 10.33 -15.96
CA ALA A 123 14.98 10.00 -14.84
C ALA A 123 16.29 9.35 -15.33
N VAL A 124 16.19 8.38 -16.24
CA VAL A 124 17.35 7.69 -16.83
C VAL A 124 18.26 8.68 -17.57
N ARG A 125 17.70 9.59 -18.36
CA ARG A 125 18.49 10.60 -19.08
C ARG A 125 19.17 11.60 -18.13
N GLN A 126 18.45 12.09 -17.14
CA GLN A 126 18.93 13.15 -16.27
C GLN A 126 19.92 12.66 -15.20
N HIS A 127 19.67 11.50 -14.61
CA HIS A 127 20.39 11.02 -13.42
C HIS A 127 21.31 9.84 -13.68
N TYR A 128 21.12 9.12 -14.80
CA TYR A 128 21.85 7.89 -15.11
C TYR A 128 22.54 7.90 -16.48
N GLY A 129 22.65 9.09 -17.11
CA GLY A 129 23.35 9.24 -18.38
C GLY A 129 22.79 8.42 -19.54
N GLY A 130 21.54 8.00 -19.46
CA GLY A 130 20.88 7.13 -20.44
C GLY A 130 21.05 5.63 -20.18
N ASP A 131 21.71 5.26 -19.09
CA ASP A 131 21.93 3.86 -18.72
C ASP A 131 20.76 3.28 -17.93
N TRP A 132 19.95 2.45 -18.58
CA TRP A 132 18.79 1.78 -17.98
C TRP A 132 19.18 0.74 -16.92
N TYR A 133 20.33 0.09 -17.06
CA TYR A 133 20.78 -0.89 -16.08
C TYR A 133 21.25 -0.23 -14.78
N ALA A 134 21.75 0.99 -14.86
CA ALA A 134 22.10 1.75 -13.67
C ALA A 134 20.86 2.31 -12.94
N PHE A 135 19.70 2.42 -13.63
CA PHE A 135 18.44 2.85 -13.07
C PHE A 135 17.72 1.70 -12.31
N THR A 136 17.89 0.46 -12.73
CA THR A 136 17.25 -0.73 -12.15
C THR A 136 18.18 -1.46 -11.18
#